data_bb7ed14633206d6de57bd1f4723e64e6
#
_entry.id   bb7ed14633206d6de57bd1f4723e64e6
#
_cell.length_a   1.000
_cell.length_b   1.000
_cell.length_c   1.000
_cell.angle_alpha   90.00
_cell.angle_beta   90.00
_cell.angle_gamma   90.00
#
_symmetry.space_group_name_H-M   'P 1'
#
loop_
_entity.id
_entity.type
_entity.pdbx_description
1 polymer ?
#
loop_
_entity_poly.entity_id
_entity_poly.type
_entity_poly.pdbx_seq_one_letter_code
_entity_poly.pdbx_strand_id
1 'polypeptide(L)'
;FSRLKYEKFLLTNQIDAPTFERRLKERELQNNLFNFISGGIYSPLFLTKKLYENETKKIEIEYIDLKEIYGSKDSIKNNDVNKYIDKNENNLKQEFINYSYVKLTPADLIGSEEYNQIFFDKIDEIENKILTGNSLNQIVLEYKLEKKSKENVNVSSELTNIDNKILDLSSKSQIDIIDMNEFYLLYEIENIVKKLPDRNNDSFIKSVKDKIYQEKRINHNIELLQKINAKKFTDADFNKIVNSDKSKIKKLLLNSSRDNKTFQIDSIKIIYNMPIKSFTMASDEDKNIYLVKILREIIDNSSFSGDKINDYQKLSASNINKEILTAYDFYLNEKYKIKINEQTLERVKNYFR
;
A
#
# COMPACT_ATOMS: atom_id res chain seq x y z
N PHE A 1 18.11 52.12 6.79
CA PHE A 1 16.68 51.85 6.97
C PHE A 1 15.87 52.90 6.19
N SER A 2 14.90 52.46 5.36
CA SER A 2 13.98 53.34 4.64
C SER A 2 12.55 53.09 5.14
N ARG A 3 12.02 54.10 5.87
CA ARG A 3 10.67 54.07 6.43
C ARG A 3 9.60 53.82 5.34
N LEU A 4 9.73 54.52 4.22
CA LEU A 4 8.79 54.42 3.09
C LEU A 4 8.73 53.00 2.48
N LYS A 5 9.89 52.33 2.35
CA LYS A 5 9.97 50.95 1.88
C LYS A 5 9.36 49.95 2.89
N TYR A 6 9.56 50.24 4.17
CA TYR A 6 8.99 49.43 5.27
C TYR A 6 7.48 49.52 5.31
N GLU A 7 6.93 50.75 5.27
CA GLU A 7 5.47 50.97 5.26
C GLU A 7 4.81 50.35 4.02
N LYS A 8 5.45 50.49 2.84
CA LYS A 8 4.99 49.85 1.59
C LYS A 8 4.99 48.34 1.71
N PHE A 9 6.04 47.73 2.31
CA PHE A 9 6.15 46.30 2.55
C PHE A 9 5.00 45.79 3.45
N LEU A 10 4.74 46.46 4.56
CA LEU A 10 3.67 46.11 5.47
C LEU A 10 2.29 46.17 4.81
N LEU A 11 2.00 47.22 4.04
CA LEU A 11 0.77 47.39 3.29
C LEU A 11 0.57 46.31 2.25
N THR A 12 1.62 46.03 1.47
CA THR A 12 1.57 45.00 0.40
C THR A 12 1.30 43.62 0.97
N ASN A 13 1.83 43.31 2.15
CA ASN A 13 1.67 42.00 2.78
C ASN A 13 0.49 41.95 3.79
N GLN A 14 -0.26 43.05 3.94
CA GLN A 14 -1.39 43.16 4.88
C GLN A 14 -1.01 42.79 6.35
N ILE A 15 0.18 43.21 6.78
CA ILE A 15 0.71 42.93 8.12
C ILE A 15 0.81 44.27 8.88
N ASP A 16 0.34 44.31 10.13
CA ASP A 16 0.57 45.46 10.98
C ASP A 16 2.00 45.50 11.54
N ALA A 17 2.52 46.70 11.77
CA ALA A 17 3.89 46.93 12.23
C ALA A 17 4.20 46.23 13.57
N PRO A 18 3.36 46.30 14.61
CA PRO A 18 3.61 45.63 15.88
C PRO A 18 3.72 44.09 15.74
N THR A 19 2.88 43.48 14.92
CA THR A 19 2.92 42.04 14.68
C THR A 19 4.19 41.64 13.89
N PHE A 20 4.56 42.43 12.90
CA PHE A 20 5.79 42.19 12.13
C PHE A 20 7.04 42.29 13.00
N GLU A 21 7.15 43.38 13.76
CA GLU A 21 8.30 43.65 14.64
C GLU A 21 8.43 42.60 15.75
N ARG A 22 7.32 42.17 16.32
CA ARG A 22 7.28 41.07 17.30
C ARG A 22 7.78 39.77 16.69
N ARG A 23 7.29 39.38 15.52
CA ARG A 23 7.75 38.16 14.80
C ARG A 23 9.22 38.22 14.43
N LEU A 24 9.70 39.40 14.02
CA LEU A 24 11.11 39.60 13.72
C LEU A 24 11.99 39.45 14.97
N LYS A 25 11.57 40.06 16.08
CA LYS A 25 12.25 39.94 17.38
C LYS A 25 12.27 38.48 17.88
N GLU A 26 11.13 37.80 17.83
CA GLU A 26 11.03 36.38 18.22
C GLU A 26 11.95 35.49 17.37
N ARG A 27 11.99 35.70 16.06
CA ARG A 27 12.91 34.98 15.15
C ARG A 27 14.38 35.25 15.49
N GLU A 28 14.71 36.50 15.74
CA GLU A 28 16.09 36.88 16.08
C GLU A 28 16.53 36.30 17.42
N LEU A 29 15.65 36.29 18.42
CA LEU A 29 15.90 35.63 19.69
C LEU A 29 16.09 34.13 19.54
N GLN A 30 15.27 33.48 18.68
CA GLN A 30 15.41 32.08 18.37
C GLN A 30 16.74 31.76 17.64
N ASN A 31 17.11 32.57 16.66
CA ASN A 31 18.38 32.44 15.95
C ASN A 31 19.58 32.61 16.93
N ASN A 32 19.51 33.60 17.81
CA ASN A 32 20.57 33.82 18.80
C ASN A 32 20.65 32.65 19.80
N LEU A 33 19.52 32.08 20.24
CA LEU A 33 19.51 30.89 21.08
C LEU A 33 20.12 29.70 20.34
N PHE A 34 19.74 29.44 19.10
CA PHE A 34 20.32 28.35 18.32
C PHE A 34 21.80 28.54 18.08
N ASN A 35 22.24 29.74 17.78
CA ASN A 35 23.66 30.04 17.64
C ASN A 35 24.43 29.89 18.95
N PHE A 36 23.82 30.20 20.09
CA PHE A 36 24.42 29.98 21.40
C PHE A 36 24.57 28.51 21.74
N ILE A 37 23.57 27.67 21.39
CA ILE A 37 23.57 26.23 21.68
C ILE A 37 24.50 25.46 20.74
N SER A 38 24.50 25.80 19.46
CA SER A 38 25.18 25.06 18.40
C SER A 38 26.23 25.85 17.62
N GLY A 39 26.52 27.09 18.02
CA GLY A 39 27.50 27.94 17.35
C GLY A 39 28.95 27.46 17.54
N GLY A 40 29.77 27.69 16.51
CA GLY A 40 31.20 27.37 16.59
C GLY A 40 31.54 25.90 16.42
N ILE A 41 30.57 25.06 16.04
CA ILE A 41 30.81 23.64 15.84
C ILE A 41 31.66 23.41 14.60
N TYR A 42 32.76 22.75 14.81
CA TYR A 42 33.68 22.31 13.76
C TYR A 42 33.71 20.78 13.72
N SER A 43 33.51 20.21 12.54
CA SER A 43 33.57 18.76 12.41
C SER A 43 35.03 18.29 12.38
N PRO A 44 35.40 17.33 13.25
CA PRO A 44 36.70 16.69 13.18
C PRO A 44 36.92 15.98 11.85
N LEU A 45 38.15 15.96 11.35
CA LEU A 45 38.49 15.37 10.06
C LEU A 45 38.03 13.90 9.90
N PHE A 46 38.14 13.12 11.00
CA PHE A 46 37.72 11.71 10.97
C PHE A 46 36.22 11.54 10.75
N LEU A 47 35.37 12.40 11.32
CA LEU A 47 33.90 12.38 11.06
C LEU A 47 33.58 12.84 9.64
N THR A 48 34.27 13.87 9.18
CA THR A 48 34.18 14.36 7.80
C THR A 48 34.52 13.25 6.80
N LYS A 49 35.63 12.54 7.03
CA LYS A 49 36.06 11.41 6.20
C LYS A 49 35.06 10.25 6.26
N LYS A 50 34.56 9.90 7.42
CA LYS A 50 33.55 8.85 7.60
C LYS A 50 32.24 9.19 6.85
N LEU A 51 31.82 10.45 6.88
CA LEU A 51 30.65 10.90 6.12
C LEU A 51 30.89 10.77 4.61
N TYR A 52 32.07 11.24 4.13
CA TYR A 52 32.46 11.08 2.73
C TYR A 52 32.46 9.61 2.30
N GLU A 53 33.10 8.74 3.05
CA GLU A 53 33.15 7.31 2.77
C GLU A 53 31.76 6.68 2.72
N ASN A 54 30.87 7.02 3.66
CA ASN A 54 29.51 6.52 3.69
C ASN A 54 28.64 6.96 2.49
N GLU A 55 28.85 8.19 2.02
CA GLU A 55 28.08 8.72 0.88
C GLU A 55 28.63 8.31 -0.48
N THR A 56 29.94 8.03 -0.57
CA THR A 56 30.60 7.72 -1.85
C THR A 56 30.90 6.24 -2.04
N LYS A 57 30.80 5.43 -0.98
CA LYS A 57 31.06 3.99 -1.09
C LYS A 57 30.10 3.34 -2.10
N LYS A 58 30.66 2.45 -2.90
CA LYS A 58 29.93 1.56 -3.79
C LYS A 58 29.96 0.15 -3.20
N ILE A 59 28.89 -0.59 -3.43
CA ILE A 59 28.80 -1.98 -2.94
C ILE A 59 28.58 -2.91 -4.13
N GLU A 60 29.49 -3.86 -4.29
CA GLU A 60 29.33 -4.95 -5.25
C GLU A 60 28.58 -6.10 -4.58
N ILE A 61 27.53 -6.57 -5.22
CA ILE A 61 26.67 -7.65 -4.72
C ILE A 61 26.49 -8.74 -5.76
N GLU A 62 26.20 -9.94 -5.29
CA GLU A 62 25.53 -10.99 -6.03
C GLU A 62 24.11 -11.14 -5.54
N TYR A 63 23.17 -11.40 -6.45
CA TYR A 63 21.78 -11.59 -6.06
C TYR A 63 21.10 -12.67 -6.92
N ILE A 64 20.09 -13.31 -6.33
CA ILE A 64 19.25 -14.34 -6.93
C ILE A 64 17.81 -13.87 -6.85
N ASP A 65 17.07 -13.89 -7.96
CA ASP A 65 15.64 -13.73 -7.97
C ASP A 65 14.97 -14.99 -7.43
N LEU A 66 14.34 -14.91 -6.25
CA LEU A 66 13.70 -16.07 -5.64
C LEU A 66 12.48 -16.55 -6.44
N LYS A 67 11.90 -15.71 -7.32
CA LYS A 67 10.83 -16.13 -8.22
C LYS A 67 11.29 -17.22 -9.20
N GLU A 68 12.56 -17.20 -9.61
CA GLU A 68 13.16 -18.23 -10.49
C GLU A 68 13.48 -19.54 -9.74
N ILE A 69 13.40 -19.52 -8.40
CA ILE A 69 13.74 -20.68 -7.55
C ILE A 69 12.49 -21.39 -7.04
N TYR A 70 11.38 -20.67 -6.86
CA TYR A 70 10.13 -21.31 -6.46
C TYR A 70 9.67 -22.31 -7.51
N GLY A 71 9.21 -23.48 -7.07
CA GLY A 71 8.63 -24.47 -7.98
C GLY A 71 7.42 -23.93 -8.75
N SER A 72 7.05 -24.60 -9.85
CA SER A 72 5.86 -24.23 -10.61
C SER A 72 4.59 -24.47 -9.80
N LYS A 73 3.57 -23.62 -9.99
CA LYS A 73 2.21 -23.83 -9.48
C LYS A 73 1.61 -25.16 -9.95
N ASP A 74 1.95 -25.60 -11.16
CA ASP A 74 1.47 -26.82 -11.77
C ASP A 74 2.02 -28.09 -11.09
N SER A 75 3.11 -27.96 -10.33
CA SER A 75 3.66 -29.05 -9.53
C SER A 75 2.84 -29.40 -8.29
N ILE A 76 1.82 -28.57 -7.94
CA ILE A 76 0.96 -28.80 -6.77
C ILE A 76 -0.03 -29.93 -7.10
N LYS A 77 0.10 -31.04 -6.37
CA LYS A 77 -0.71 -32.24 -6.60
C LYS A 77 -2.12 -32.05 -6.05
N ASN A 78 -3.09 -32.71 -6.65
CA ASN A 78 -4.49 -32.66 -6.19
C ASN A 78 -4.66 -33.13 -4.72
N ASN A 79 -3.81 -34.06 -4.27
CA ASN A 79 -3.82 -34.47 -2.85
C ASN A 79 -3.45 -33.31 -1.90
N ASP A 80 -2.51 -32.47 -2.28
CA ASP A 80 -2.13 -31.28 -1.48
C ASP A 80 -3.27 -30.25 -1.47
N VAL A 81 -3.96 -30.10 -2.61
CA VAL A 81 -5.14 -29.25 -2.72
C VAL A 81 -6.24 -29.69 -1.78
N ASN A 82 -6.57 -30.97 -1.78
CA ASN A 82 -7.60 -31.54 -0.91
C ASN A 82 -7.25 -31.37 0.58
N LYS A 83 -6.01 -31.70 0.96
CA LYS A 83 -5.54 -31.49 2.34
C LYS A 83 -5.60 -30.00 2.77
N TYR A 84 -5.29 -29.10 1.87
CA TYR A 84 -5.38 -27.68 2.14
C TYR A 84 -6.82 -27.23 2.35
N ILE A 85 -7.74 -27.70 1.50
CA ILE A 85 -9.17 -27.43 1.62
C ILE A 85 -9.69 -27.92 2.97
N ASP A 86 -9.39 -29.17 3.35
CA ASP A 86 -9.85 -29.76 4.61
C ASP A 86 -9.33 -28.99 5.82
N LYS A 87 -8.07 -28.55 5.78
CA LYS A 87 -7.46 -27.78 6.87
C LYS A 87 -8.01 -26.36 6.98
N ASN A 88 -8.40 -25.76 5.85
CA ASN A 88 -8.77 -24.34 5.77
C ASN A 88 -10.24 -24.13 5.36
N GLU A 89 -11.12 -25.12 5.55
CA GLU A 89 -12.50 -25.10 5.08
C GLU A 89 -13.23 -23.79 5.39
N ASN A 90 -13.17 -23.34 6.65
CA ASN A 90 -13.86 -22.13 7.08
C ASN A 90 -13.37 -20.85 6.39
N ASN A 91 -12.09 -20.79 6.03
CA ASN A 91 -11.49 -19.65 5.35
C ASN A 91 -11.69 -19.67 3.83
N LEU A 92 -12.13 -20.81 3.30
CA LEU A 92 -12.38 -21.04 1.89
C LEU A 92 -13.87 -20.98 1.53
N LYS A 93 -14.77 -20.93 2.53
CA LYS A 93 -16.20 -20.71 2.29
C LYS A 93 -16.40 -19.38 1.58
N GLN A 94 -17.24 -19.40 0.56
CA GLN A 94 -17.65 -18.24 -0.23
C GLN A 94 -19.14 -18.00 -0.06
N GLU A 95 -19.57 -16.77 -0.25
CA GLU A 95 -20.97 -16.42 -0.26
C GLU A 95 -21.57 -16.74 -1.63
N PHE A 96 -22.68 -17.47 -1.60
CA PHE A 96 -23.49 -17.80 -2.74
C PHE A 96 -24.85 -17.14 -2.55
N ILE A 97 -25.32 -16.46 -3.56
CA ILE A 97 -26.66 -15.86 -3.56
C ILE A 97 -27.60 -16.69 -4.41
N ASN A 98 -28.82 -16.84 -3.91
CA ASN A 98 -29.95 -17.28 -4.69
C ASN A 98 -30.87 -16.08 -4.86
N TYR A 99 -31.26 -15.80 -6.07
CA TYR A 99 -32.09 -14.64 -6.37
C TYR A 99 -33.06 -14.92 -7.51
N SER A 100 -34.17 -14.20 -7.48
CA SER A 100 -35.12 -14.12 -8.56
C SER A 100 -35.14 -12.73 -9.17
N TYR A 101 -35.47 -12.65 -10.41
CA TYR A 101 -35.54 -11.37 -11.11
C TYR A 101 -36.57 -11.38 -12.22
N VAL A 102 -37.00 -10.16 -12.60
CA VAL A 102 -37.91 -9.90 -13.73
C VAL A 102 -37.34 -8.75 -14.53
N LYS A 103 -37.41 -8.85 -15.83
CA LYS A 103 -37.17 -7.69 -16.71
C LYS A 103 -38.46 -6.89 -16.82
N LEU A 104 -38.35 -5.60 -16.63
CA LEU A 104 -39.45 -4.66 -16.77
C LEU A 104 -39.22 -3.85 -18.04
N THR A 105 -40.03 -4.11 -19.08
CA THR A 105 -40.02 -3.37 -20.34
C THR A 105 -41.34 -2.66 -20.53
N PRO A 106 -41.45 -1.63 -21.41
CA PRO A 106 -42.70 -1.01 -21.71
C PRO A 106 -43.73 -2.00 -22.28
N ALA A 107 -43.27 -2.98 -23.07
CA ALA A 107 -44.15 -4.04 -23.60
C ALA A 107 -44.80 -4.85 -22.47
N ASP A 108 -44.05 -5.19 -21.42
CA ASP A 108 -44.52 -5.98 -20.29
C ASP A 108 -45.48 -5.21 -19.38
N LEU A 109 -45.24 -3.90 -19.16
CA LEU A 109 -45.98 -3.13 -18.17
C LEU A 109 -47.18 -2.35 -18.75
N ILE A 110 -47.07 -1.87 -20.00
CA ILE A 110 -48.05 -0.99 -20.62
C ILE A 110 -48.48 -1.42 -22.02
N GLY A 111 -47.97 -2.55 -22.55
CA GLY A 111 -48.29 -3.07 -23.86
C GLY A 111 -47.83 -2.20 -25.05
N SER A 112 -46.85 -1.33 -24.85
CA SER A 112 -46.21 -0.45 -25.84
C SER A 112 -44.73 -0.71 -25.91
N GLU A 113 -44.07 -0.43 -27.02
CA GLU A 113 -42.58 -0.55 -27.11
C GLU A 113 -41.85 0.72 -26.70
N GLU A 114 -42.55 1.84 -26.49
CA GLU A 114 -41.95 3.14 -26.20
C GLU A 114 -41.83 3.42 -24.70
N TYR A 115 -40.66 3.91 -24.28
CA TYR A 115 -40.43 4.45 -22.95
C TYR A 115 -41.07 5.82 -22.81
N ASN A 116 -42.28 5.87 -22.22
CA ASN A 116 -43.07 7.08 -22.04
C ASN A 116 -43.40 7.31 -20.54
N GLN A 117 -44.06 8.43 -20.24
CA GLN A 117 -44.38 8.79 -18.86
C GLN A 117 -45.20 7.71 -18.14
N ILE A 118 -46.14 7.06 -18.86
CA ILE A 118 -47.00 6.00 -18.29
C ILE A 118 -46.14 4.81 -17.81
N PHE A 119 -45.09 4.47 -18.55
CA PHE A 119 -44.16 3.43 -18.16
C PHE A 119 -43.39 3.82 -16.88
N PHE A 120 -42.85 5.04 -16.80
CA PHE A 120 -42.13 5.52 -15.64
C PHE A 120 -43.04 5.64 -14.41
N ASP A 121 -44.30 6.10 -14.59
CA ASP A 121 -45.27 6.10 -13.50
C ASP A 121 -45.55 4.68 -12.96
N LYS A 122 -45.47 3.64 -13.83
CA LYS A 122 -45.57 2.24 -13.40
C LYS A 122 -44.32 1.75 -12.66
N ILE A 123 -43.14 2.17 -13.07
CA ILE A 123 -41.90 1.88 -12.31
C ILE A 123 -41.95 2.51 -10.91
N ASP A 124 -42.35 3.77 -10.80
CA ASP A 124 -42.53 4.46 -9.53
C ASP A 124 -43.60 3.76 -8.65
N GLU A 125 -44.68 3.26 -9.25
CA GLU A 125 -45.68 2.48 -8.53
C GLU A 125 -45.10 1.18 -7.96
N ILE A 126 -44.28 0.46 -8.73
CA ILE A 126 -43.61 -0.76 -8.30
C ILE A 126 -42.56 -0.44 -7.19
N GLU A 127 -41.78 0.63 -7.31
CA GLU A 127 -40.86 1.08 -6.27
C GLU A 127 -41.59 1.37 -4.95
N ASN A 128 -42.73 2.08 -5.02
CA ASN A 128 -43.56 2.34 -3.84
C ASN A 128 -44.09 1.05 -3.19
N LYS A 129 -44.46 0.04 -4.00
CA LYS A 129 -44.84 -1.28 -3.49
C LYS A 129 -43.71 -1.98 -2.80
N ILE A 130 -42.49 -1.92 -3.32
CA ILE A 130 -41.30 -2.46 -2.66
C ILE A 130 -41.09 -1.76 -1.33
N LEU A 131 -41.14 -0.44 -1.28
CA LEU A 131 -41.00 0.37 -0.05
C LEU A 131 -42.07 0.04 1.00
N THR A 132 -43.28 -0.37 0.58
CA THR A 132 -44.36 -0.81 1.48
C THR A 132 -44.26 -2.30 1.87
N GLY A 133 -43.22 -3.01 1.42
CA GLY A 133 -42.91 -4.38 1.84
C GLY A 133 -43.47 -5.48 0.93
N ASN A 134 -43.87 -5.16 -0.29
CA ASN A 134 -44.33 -6.18 -1.25
C ASN A 134 -43.11 -6.97 -1.77
N SER A 135 -43.24 -8.30 -1.84
CA SER A 135 -42.23 -9.18 -2.42
C SER A 135 -42.29 -9.17 -3.97
N LEU A 136 -41.20 -9.59 -4.59
CA LEU A 136 -41.14 -9.78 -6.05
C LEU A 136 -42.27 -10.71 -6.53
N ASN A 137 -42.60 -11.78 -5.79
CA ASN A 137 -43.69 -12.70 -6.17
C ASN A 137 -45.06 -12.00 -6.20
N GLN A 138 -45.35 -11.09 -5.29
CA GLN A 138 -46.61 -10.33 -5.28
C GLN A 138 -46.72 -9.43 -6.50
N ILE A 139 -45.61 -8.72 -6.82
CA ILE A 139 -45.51 -7.84 -7.99
C ILE A 139 -45.66 -8.64 -9.29
N VAL A 140 -44.97 -9.79 -9.37
CA VAL A 140 -45.04 -10.70 -10.54
C VAL A 140 -46.49 -11.16 -10.81
N LEU A 141 -47.22 -11.55 -9.77
CA LEU A 141 -48.62 -11.99 -9.91
C LEU A 141 -49.53 -10.86 -10.34
N GLU A 142 -49.37 -9.67 -9.79
CA GLU A 142 -50.20 -8.51 -10.08
C GLU A 142 -50.02 -8.03 -11.50
N TYR A 143 -48.78 -7.89 -11.99
CA TYR A 143 -48.45 -7.42 -13.31
C TYR A 143 -48.32 -8.52 -14.37
N LYS A 144 -48.52 -9.81 -13.98
CA LYS A 144 -48.40 -11.00 -14.85
C LYS A 144 -47.05 -11.10 -15.56
N LEU A 145 -45.96 -10.84 -14.83
CA LEU A 145 -44.60 -10.79 -15.36
C LEU A 145 -43.94 -12.18 -15.38
N GLU A 146 -42.93 -12.37 -16.21
CA GLU A 146 -42.16 -13.63 -16.27
C GLU A 146 -41.00 -13.59 -15.29
N LYS A 147 -41.13 -14.35 -14.18
CA LYS A 147 -40.06 -14.48 -13.19
C LYS A 147 -38.99 -15.47 -13.62
N LYS A 148 -37.71 -15.11 -13.45
CA LYS A 148 -36.56 -15.97 -13.62
C LYS A 148 -35.82 -16.09 -12.27
N SER A 149 -35.28 -17.27 -11.98
CA SER A 149 -34.52 -17.53 -10.75
C SER A 149 -33.15 -18.07 -11.08
N LYS A 150 -32.18 -17.71 -10.28
CA LYS A 150 -30.82 -18.27 -10.31
C LYS A 150 -30.39 -18.68 -8.92
N GLU A 151 -29.73 -19.81 -8.86
CA GLU A 151 -29.23 -20.37 -7.63
C GLU A 151 -27.69 -20.49 -7.63
N ASN A 152 -27.11 -20.43 -6.44
CA ASN A 152 -25.68 -20.66 -6.22
C ASN A 152 -24.75 -19.74 -7.04
N VAL A 153 -25.16 -18.50 -7.23
CA VAL A 153 -24.35 -17.49 -7.95
C VAL A 153 -23.32 -16.88 -7.00
N ASN A 154 -22.06 -16.85 -7.43
CA ASN A 154 -20.98 -16.19 -6.69
C ASN A 154 -19.91 -15.64 -7.65
N VAL A 155 -18.94 -14.89 -7.14
CA VAL A 155 -17.85 -14.28 -7.93
C VAL A 155 -16.95 -15.28 -8.67
N SER A 156 -16.99 -16.57 -8.32
CA SER A 156 -16.22 -17.62 -9.01
C SER A 156 -17.02 -18.32 -10.12
N SER A 157 -18.28 -17.95 -10.34
CA SER A 157 -19.15 -18.48 -11.39
C SER A 157 -18.89 -17.75 -12.71
N GLU A 158 -19.36 -18.33 -13.81
CA GLU A 158 -19.52 -17.57 -15.06
C GLU A 158 -20.65 -16.58 -14.90
N LEU A 159 -20.32 -15.30 -14.77
CA LEU A 159 -21.26 -14.24 -14.46
C LEU A 159 -21.75 -13.53 -15.70
N THR A 160 -23.07 -13.35 -15.80
CA THR A 160 -23.67 -12.42 -16.75
C THR A 160 -23.62 -10.98 -16.21
N ASN A 161 -23.94 -10.00 -17.06
CA ASN A 161 -24.03 -8.60 -16.62
C ASN A 161 -25.05 -8.42 -15.48
N ILE A 162 -26.16 -9.16 -15.52
CA ILE A 162 -27.18 -9.17 -14.47
C ILE A 162 -26.61 -9.71 -13.16
N ASP A 163 -25.88 -10.85 -13.22
CA ASP A 163 -25.28 -11.45 -12.03
C ASP A 163 -24.31 -10.49 -11.31
N ASN A 164 -23.44 -9.82 -12.10
CA ASN A 164 -22.49 -8.85 -11.56
C ASN A 164 -23.21 -7.69 -10.84
N LYS A 165 -24.23 -7.12 -11.46
CA LYS A 165 -25.00 -6.02 -10.87
C LYS A 165 -25.70 -6.42 -9.57
N ILE A 166 -26.31 -7.60 -9.53
CA ILE A 166 -27.01 -8.10 -8.34
C ILE A 166 -26.01 -8.44 -7.24
N LEU A 167 -24.86 -9.05 -7.56
CA LEU A 167 -23.78 -9.31 -6.60
C LEU A 167 -23.26 -8.02 -5.94
N ASP A 168 -23.04 -6.97 -6.73
CA ASP A 168 -22.57 -5.67 -6.23
C ASP A 168 -23.57 -4.99 -5.28
N LEU A 169 -24.87 -5.24 -5.48
CA LEU A 169 -25.94 -4.66 -4.69
C LEU A 169 -26.44 -5.56 -3.55
N SER A 170 -26.06 -6.83 -3.54
CA SER A 170 -26.52 -7.84 -2.58
C SER A 170 -26.31 -7.49 -1.11
N SER A 171 -25.29 -6.65 -0.83
CA SER A 171 -25.00 -6.16 0.51
C SER A 171 -25.81 -4.91 0.91
N LYS A 172 -26.53 -4.27 -0.03
CA LYS A 172 -27.21 -3.00 0.18
C LYS A 172 -28.72 -3.15 0.28
N SER A 173 -29.31 -3.96 -0.60
CA SER A 173 -30.75 -4.16 -0.64
C SER A 173 -31.10 -5.61 -0.97
N GLN A 174 -32.15 -6.14 -0.32
CA GLN A 174 -32.66 -7.46 -0.57
C GLN A 174 -33.57 -7.50 -1.80
N ILE A 175 -34.34 -6.45 -2.07
CA ILE A 175 -35.20 -6.27 -3.23
C ILE A 175 -34.99 -4.84 -3.74
N ASP A 176 -34.85 -4.69 -5.06
CA ASP A 176 -34.64 -3.36 -5.66
C ASP A 176 -34.86 -3.39 -7.17
N ILE A 177 -34.96 -2.20 -7.79
CA ILE A 177 -35.02 -2.01 -9.23
C ILE A 177 -33.70 -1.41 -9.71
N ILE A 178 -33.13 -1.98 -10.76
CA ILE A 178 -31.87 -1.53 -11.38
C ILE A 178 -32.16 -1.08 -12.81
N ASP A 179 -31.71 0.10 -13.19
CA ASP A 179 -31.65 0.52 -14.59
C ASP A 179 -30.48 -0.20 -15.29
N MET A 180 -30.81 -0.99 -16.31
CA MET A 180 -29.88 -1.73 -17.16
C MET A 180 -29.65 -1.06 -18.51
N ASN A 181 -30.06 0.18 -18.70
CA ASN A 181 -30.11 1.01 -19.91
C ASN A 181 -31.14 0.54 -20.97
N GLU A 182 -31.22 -0.76 -21.24
CA GLU A 182 -32.17 -1.33 -22.23
C GLU A 182 -33.50 -1.77 -21.59
N PHE A 183 -33.52 -2.00 -20.28
CA PHE A 183 -34.66 -2.42 -19.50
C PHE A 183 -34.40 -2.16 -18.01
N TYR A 184 -35.46 -2.12 -17.23
CA TYR A 184 -35.39 -2.13 -15.78
C TYR A 184 -35.40 -3.56 -15.26
N LEU A 185 -34.56 -3.85 -14.26
CA LEU A 185 -34.45 -5.16 -13.65
C LEU A 185 -34.94 -5.08 -12.19
N LEU A 186 -36.11 -5.69 -11.94
CA LEU A 186 -36.54 -5.90 -10.57
C LEU A 186 -35.96 -7.24 -10.06
N TYR A 187 -35.27 -7.24 -8.94
CA TYR A 187 -34.70 -8.44 -8.35
C TYR A 187 -35.06 -8.58 -6.86
N GLU A 188 -35.05 -9.81 -6.37
CA GLU A 188 -35.14 -10.13 -4.94
C GLU A 188 -34.15 -11.23 -4.61
N ILE A 189 -33.31 -10.98 -3.58
CA ILE A 189 -32.38 -11.97 -3.04
C ILE A 189 -33.15 -12.86 -2.06
N GLU A 190 -33.27 -14.13 -2.42
CA GLU A 190 -34.02 -15.11 -1.62
C GLU A 190 -33.20 -15.52 -0.39
N ASN A 191 -31.94 -15.83 -0.59
CA ASN A 191 -31.00 -16.11 0.51
C ASN A 191 -29.55 -15.93 0.10
N ILE A 192 -28.68 -15.77 1.12
CA ILE A 192 -27.23 -15.75 0.99
C ILE A 192 -26.69 -16.88 1.86
N VAL A 193 -26.04 -17.85 1.22
CA VAL A 193 -25.48 -19.03 1.90
C VAL A 193 -23.98 -19.04 1.83
N LYS A 194 -23.33 -19.12 2.98
CA LYS A 194 -21.86 -19.24 3.06
C LYS A 194 -21.47 -20.71 3.09
N LYS A 195 -20.95 -21.21 1.99
CA LYS A 195 -20.55 -22.61 1.83
C LYS A 195 -19.24 -22.76 1.06
N LEU A 196 -18.65 -23.95 1.15
CA LEU A 196 -17.49 -24.30 0.34
C LEU A 196 -17.92 -24.43 -1.12
N PRO A 197 -17.17 -23.85 -2.09
CA PRO A 197 -17.37 -24.12 -3.51
C PRO A 197 -17.18 -25.59 -3.85
N ASP A 198 -17.71 -26.01 -4.99
CA ASP A 198 -17.50 -27.39 -5.48
C ASP A 198 -15.99 -27.65 -5.64
N ARG A 199 -15.53 -28.75 -5.04
CA ARG A 199 -14.11 -29.18 -5.08
C ARG A 199 -13.64 -29.52 -6.49
N ASN A 200 -14.55 -29.76 -7.43
CA ASN A 200 -14.25 -30.02 -8.85
C ASN A 200 -14.32 -28.74 -9.70
N ASN A 201 -14.65 -27.60 -9.13
CA ASN A 201 -14.68 -26.36 -9.86
C ASN A 201 -13.25 -25.87 -10.17
N ASP A 202 -12.92 -25.76 -11.45
CA ASP A 202 -11.56 -25.41 -11.92
C ASP A 202 -11.08 -24.04 -11.40
N SER A 203 -11.96 -23.04 -11.33
CA SER A 203 -11.62 -21.72 -10.83
C SER A 203 -11.32 -21.76 -9.33
N PHE A 204 -12.06 -22.55 -8.56
CA PHE A 204 -11.82 -22.78 -7.15
C PHE A 204 -10.50 -23.52 -6.92
N ILE A 205 -10.26 -24.63 -7.63
CA ILE A 205 -9.00 -25.39 -7.57
C ILE A 205 -7.81 -24.48 -7.89
N LYS A 206 -7.91 -23.66 -8.93
CA LYS A 206 -6.88 -22.70 -9.30
C LYS A 206 -6.60 -21.71 -8.18
N SER A 207 -7.65 -21.16 -7.58
CA SER A 207 -7.53 -20.21 -6.45
C SER A 207 -6.85 -20.86 -5.22
N VAL A 208 -7.19 -22.12 -4.92
CA VAL A 208 -6.55 -22.88 -3.85
C VAL A 208 -5.08 -23.19 -4.15
N LYS A 209 -4.76 -23.60 -5.38
CA LYS A 209 -3.35 -23.77 -5.81
C LYS A 209 -2.56 -22.46 -5.68
N ASP A 210 -3.15 -21.33 -6.01
CA ASP A 210 -2.50 -20.02 -5.83
C ASP A 210 -2.22 -19.71 -4.36
N LYS A 211 -3.16 -20.00 -3.45
CA LYS A 211 -2.95 -19.85 -2.00
C LYS A 211 -1.85 -20.77 -1.48
N ILE A 212 -1.86 -22.05 -1.85
CA ILE A 212 -0.81 -23.01 -1.47
C ILE A 212 0.56 -22.54 -1.98
N TYR A 213 0.61 -22.07 -3.22
CA TYR A 213 1.85 -21.56 -3.81
C TYR A 213 2.39 -20.34 -3.06
N GLN A 214 1.53 -19.39 -2.72
CA GLN A 214 1.93 -18.23 -1.94
C GLN A 214 2.40 -18.61 -0.54
N GLU A 215 1.70 -19.53 0.14
CA GLU A 215 2.09 -20.01 1.46
C GLU A 215 3.47 -20.70 1.42
N LYS A 216 3.71 -21.57 0.43
CA LYS A 216 5.03 -22.21 0.24
C LYS A 216 6.14 -21.18 0.00
N ARG A 217 5.88 -20.14 -0.79
CA ARG A 217 6.84 -19.04 -1.01
C ARG A 217 7.15 -18.30 0.27
N ILE A 218 6.13 -17.92 1.03
CA ILE A 218 6.27 -17.19 2.29
C ILE A 218 7.07 -18.03 3.28
N ASN A 219 6.72 -19.29 3.46
CA ASN A 219 7.42 -20.20 4.37
C ASN A 219 8.88 -20.40 3.98
N HIS A 220 9.16 -20.59 2.69
CA HIS A 220 10.54 -20.67 2.20
C HIS A 220 11.34 -19.39 2.50
N ASN A 221 10.75 -18.22 2.27
CA ASN A 221 11.41 -16.94 2.56
C ASN A 221 11.65 -16.75 4.07
N ILE A 222 10.69 -17.16 4.91
CA ILE A 222 10.84 -17.12 6.37
C ILE A 222 11.99 -18.02 6.82
N GLU A 223 12.07 -19.25 6.31
CA GLU A 223 13.14 -20.18 6.63
C GLU A 223 14.52 -19.64 6.22
N LEU A 224 14.62 -19.06 5.02
CA LEU A 224 15.85 -18.40 4.55
C LEU A 224 16.24 -17.25 5.48
N LEU A 225 15.29 -16.36 5.78
CA LEU A 225 15.53 -15.22 6.65
C LEU A 225 15.95 -15.63 8.06
N GLN A 226 15.32 -16.67 8.61
CA GLN A 226 15.69 -17.23 9.92
C GLN A 226 17.14 -17.75 9.92
N LYS A 227 17.55 -18.48 8.87
CA LYS A 227 18.94 -18.97 8.72
C LYS A 227 19.94 -17.81 8.59
N ILE A 228 19.58 -16.77 7.82
CA ILE A 228 20.41 -15.57 7.66
C ILE A 228 20.57 -14.84 8.99
N ASN A 229 19.47 -14.58 9.69
CA ASN A 229 19.49 -13.87 10.97
C ASN A 229 20.24 -14.65 12.08
N ALA A 230 20.14 -15.98 12.06
CA ALA A 230 20.88 -16.86 12.94
C ALA A 230 22.38 -16.98 12.55
N LYS A 231 22.83 -16.30 11.48
CA LYS A 231 24.19 -16.40 10.91
C LYS A 231 24.60 -17.82 10.53
N LYS A 232 23.64 -18.67 10.22
CA LYS A 232 23.83 -20.07 9.79
C LYS A 232 23.79 -20.25 8.26
N PHE A 233 23.49 -19.20 7.54
CA PHE A 233 23.42 -19.23 6.07
C PHE A 233 24.83 -19.00 5.49
N THR A 234 25.26 -19.90 4.61
CA THR A 234 26.62 -19.95 4.10
C THR A 234 26.70 -19.76 2.58
N ASP A 235 27.90 -19.56 2.03
CA ASP A 235 28.15 -19.55 0.58
C ASP A 235 27.73 -20.85 -0.10
N ALA A 236 27.87 -21.98 0.59
CA ALA A 236 27.42 -23.28 0.09
C ALA A 236 25.88 -23.31 -0.04
N ASP A 237 25.17 -22.76 0.95
CA ASP A 237 23.70 -22.64 0.89
C ASP A 237 23.26 -21.71 -0.25
N PHE A 238 23.94 -20.57 -0.43
CA PHE A 238 23.67 -19.62 -1.52
C PHE A 238 23.81 -20.29 -2.90
N ASN A 239 24.89 -21.04 -3.11
CA ASN A 239 25.11 -21.77 -4.36
C ASN A 239 24.15 -22.95 -4.54
N LYS A 240 23.73 -23.60 -3.45
CA LYS A 240 22.79 -24.74 -3.50
C LYS A 240 21.38 -24.30 -3.91
N ILE A 241 20.95 -23.10 -3.55
CA ILE A 241 19.62 -22.55 -3.90
C ILE A 241 19.41 -22.56 -5.42
N VAL A 242 20.43 -22.23 -6.21
CA VAL A 242 20.33 -22.20 -7.67
C VAL A 242 20.46 -23.59 -8.33
N ASN A 243 20.50 -24.68 -7.56
CA ASN A 243 20.64 -26.06 -8.07
C ASN A 243 21.78 -26.22 -9.07
N SER A 244 22.93 -25.59 -8.79
CA SER A 244 24.14 -25.55 -9.64
C SER A 244 24.01 -24.71 -10.93
N ASP A 245 22.87 -24.09 -11.19
CA ASP A 245 22.69 -23.17 -12.31
C ASP A 245 23.18 -21.77 -11.95
N LYS A 246 24.48 -21.56 -12.12
CA LYS A 246 25.13 -20.28 -11.81
C LYS A 246 24.64 -19.10 -12.66
N SER A 247 23.91 -19.33 -13.75
CA SER A 247 23.36 -18.25 -14.59
C SER A 247 22.28 -17.44 -13.85
N LYS A 248 21.68 -18.02 -12.83
CA LYS A 248 20.69 -17.34 -11.96
C LYS A 248 21.32 -16.37 -10.95
N ILE A 249 22.63 -16.44 -10.76
CA ILE A 249 23.36 -15.50 -9.90
C ILE A 249 23.75 -14.29 -10.74
N LYS A 250 23.11 -13.16 -10.45
CA LYS A 250 23.38 -11.88 -11.13
C LYS A 250 24.32 -11.04 -10.28
N LYS A 251 25.17 -10.23 -10.91
CA LYS A 251 26.06 -9.27 -10.26
C LYS A 251 25.58 -7.86 -10.49
N LEU A 252 25.69 -7.04 -9.46
CA LEU A 252 25.32 -5.63 -9.53
C LEU A 252 26.28 -4.78 -8.69
N LEU A 253 26.64 -3.62 -9.22
CA LEU A 253 27.35 -2.58 -8.51
C LEU A 253 26.36 -1.47 -8.14
N LEU A 254 26.07 -1.33 -6.86
CA LEU A 254 25.31 -0.22 -6.31
C LEU A 254 26.23 0.99 -6.16
N ASN A 255 25.91 2.07 -6.83
CA ASN A 255 26.79 3.26 -6.90
C ASN A 255 26.61 4.21 -5.72
N SER A 256 25.51 4.13 -5.00
CA SER A 256 25.23 4.91 -3.80
C SER A 256 24.13 4.27 -2.97
N SER A 257 23.96 4.69 -1.74
CA SER A 257 22.84 4.31 -0.87
C SER A 257 21.46 4.79 -1.36
N ARG A 258 21.42 5.51 -2.48
CA ARG A 258 20.20 6.03 -3.14
C ARG A 258 19.98 5.42 -4.53
N ASP A 259 20.78 4.44 -4.93
CA ASP A 259 20.72 3.80 -6.26
C ASP A 259 19.57 2.77 -6.32
N ASN A 260 18.33 3.27 -6.44
CA ASN A 260 17.09 2.46 -6.40
C ASN A 260 16.64 1.92 -7.77
N LYS A 261 17.55 1.76 -8.71
CA LYS A 261 17.20 1.26 -10.06
C LYS A 261 16.73 -0.19 -10.07
N THR A 262 17.25 -1.01 -9.18
CA THR A 262 16.97 -2.46 -9.14
C THR A 262 16.17 -2.85 -7.91
N PHE A 263 16.40 -2.20 -6.77
CA PHE A 263 15.76 -2.52 -5.50
C PHE A 263 15.10 -1.28 -4.89
N GLN A 264 14.12 -1.49 -4.03
CA GLN A 264 13.54 -0.41 -3.25
C GLN A 264 14.59 0.24 -2.35
N ILE A 265 14.42 1.54 -2.12
CA ILE A 265 15.39 2.34 -1.35
C ILE A 265 15.67 1.79 0.05
N ASP A 266 14.67 1.20 0.72
CA ASP A 266 14.86 0.63 2.04
C ASP A 266 15.67 -0.67 1.99
N SER A 267 15.53 -1.49 0.95
CA SER A 267 16.38 -2.64 0.69
C SER A 267 17.83 -2.23 0.47
N ILE A 268 18.07 -1.15 -0.26
CA ILE A 268 19.41 -0.60 -0.49
C ILE A 268 20.02 -0.10 0.80
N LYS A 269 19.28 0.61 1.64
CA LYS A 269 19.75 1.04 2.96
C LYS A 269 20.18 -0.15 3.84
N ILE A 270 19.41 -1.25 3.79
CA ILE A 270 19.78 -2.49 4.49
C ILE A 270 21.10 -3.03 3.94
N ILE A 271 21.23 -3.18 2.62
CA ILE A 271 22.46 -3.67 1.96
C ILE A 271 23.68 -2.83 2.36
N TYR A 272 23.54 -1.51 2.39
CA TYR A 272 24.63 -0.58 2.76
C TYR A 272 25.05 -0.65 4.22
N ASN A 273 24.21 -1.19 5.10
CA ASN A 273 24.48 -1.38 6.52
C ASN A 273 24.96 -2.81 6.86
N MET A 274 24.95 -3.73 5.88
CA MET A 274 25.35 -5.11 6.11
C MET A 274 26.87 -5.29 5.98
N PRO A 275 27.46 -6.19 6.78
CA PRO A 275 28.88 -6.54 6.66
C PRO A 275 29.22 -7.17 5.31
N ILE A 276 30.48 -7.04 4.88
CA ILE A 276 31.01 -7.76 3.71
C ILE A 276 30.89 -9.28 3.95
N LYS A 277 30.60 -10.02 2.89
CA LYS A 277 30.36 -11.48 2.90
C LYS A 277 29.12 -11.93 3.68
N SER A 278 28.23 -11.00 4.01
CA SER A 278 26.95 -11.33 4.63
C SER A 278 25.85 -11.48 3.58
N PHE A 279 24.71 -12.01 4.03
CA PHE A 279 23.52 -12.22 3.21
C PHE A 279 22.37 -11.42 3.77
N THR A 280 21.49 -10.98 2.88
CA THR A 280 20.23 -10.34 3.24
C THR A 280 19.16 -10.59 2.17
N MET A 281 17.94 -10.22 2.44
CA MET A 281 16.87 -10.21 1.45
C MET A 281 16.56 -8.78 1.05
N ALA A 282 16.28 -8.56 -0.22
CA ALA A 282 15.89 -7.28 -0.80
C ALA A 282 14.60 -7.42 -1.60
N SER A 283 13.88 -6.33 -1.80
CA SER A 283 12.70 -6.27 -2.66
C SER A 283 12.84 -5.15 -3.70
N ASP A 284 12.18 -5.34 -4.85
CA ASP A 284 12.00 -4.29 -5.85
C ASP A 284 10.65 -3.59 -5.70
N GLU A 285 10.34 -2.64 -6.60
CA GLU A 285 9.08 -1.89 -6.63
C GLU A 285 7.85 -2.80 -6.85
N ASP A 286 8.01 -3.92 -7.58
CA ASP A 286 6.98 -4.92 -7.85
C ASP A 286 6.82 -5.95 -6.72
N LYS A 287 7.51 -5.75 -5.58
CA LYS A 287 7.53 -6.65 -4.43
C LYS A 287 8.08 -8.06 -4.72
N ASN A 288 8.88 -8.21 -5.78
CA ASN A 288 9.67 -9.42 -5.94
C ASN A 288 10.76 -9.47 -4.88
N ILE A 289 11.07 -10.68 -4.43
CA ILE A 289 12.06 -10.90 -3.35
C ILE A 289 13.32 -11.49 -3.93
N TYR A 290 14.43 -10.92 -3.52
CA TYR A 290 15.77 -11.29 -3.94
C TYR A 290 16.60 -11.71 -2.73
N LEU A 291 17.40 -12.74 -2.90
CA LEU A 291 18.45 -13.11 -1.95
C LEU A 291 19.75 -12.43 -2.39
N VAL A 292 20.33 -11.62 -1.52
CA VAL A 292 21.49 -10.78 -1.83
C VAL A 292 22.68 -11.21 -0.97
N LYS A 293 23.84 -11.31 -1.60
CA LYS A 293 25.15 -11.51 -0.96
C LYS A 293 26.00 -10.27 -1.20
N ILE A 294 26.55 -9.70 -0.13
CA ILE A 294 27.47 -8.58 -0.20
C ILE A 294 28.88 -9.11 -0.49
N LEU A 295 29.49 -8.70 -1.61
CA LEU A 295 30.81 -9.15 -1.99
C LEU A 295 31.91 -8.28 -1.43
N ARG A 296 31.87 -6.99 -1.74
CA ARG A 296 32.86 -6.01 -1.30
C ARG A 296 32.35 -4.60 -1.31
N GLU A 297 33.00 -3.77 -0.54
CA GLU A 297 32.86 -2.31 -0.58
C GLU A 297 33.99 -1.71 -1.41
N ILE A 298 33.68 -0.69 -2.19
CA ILE A 298 34.65 0.06 -2.99
C ILE A 298 34.55 1.52 -2.54
N ILE A 299 35.64 2.02 -1.94
CA ILE A 299 35.74 3.39 -1.44
C ILE A 299 36.85 4.07 -2.24
N ASP A 300 36.53 5.17 -2.92
CA ASP A 300 37.51 5.98 -3.63
C ASP A 300 38.02 7.09 -2.71
N ASN A 301 39.12 6.80 -2.01
CA ASN A 301 39.78 7.77 -1.15
C ASN A 301 40.63 8.79 -1.94
N SER A 302 40.94 8.55 -3.20
CA SER A 302 41.76 9.45 -4.02
C SER A 302 41.08 10.79 -4.28
N SER A 303 39.78 10.80 -4.29
CA SER A 303 38.94 11.99 -4.50
C SER A 303 38.69 12.82 -3.21
N PHE A 304 39.15 12.36 -2.04
CA PHE A 304 39.00 13.08 -0.76
C PHE A 304 40.14 14.07 -0.56
N SER A 305 40.08 15.20 -1.25
CA SER A 305 41.12 16.26 -1.21
C SER A 305 40.53 17.65 -1.45
N GLY A 306 41.24 18.69 -1.05
CA GLY A 306 40.95 20.10 -1.39
C GLY A 306 39.53 20.54 -1.01
N ASP A 307 38.80 21.04 -1.98
CA ASP A 307 37.46 21.63 -1.79
C ASP A 307 36.44 20.60 -1.28
N LYS A 308 36.56 19.33 -1.66
CA LYS A 308 35.67 18.28 -1.17
C LYS A 308 35.77 18.09 0.34
N ILE A 309 36.96 18.19 0.91
CA ILE A 309 37.13 18.14 2.38
C ILE A 309 36.32 19.26 3.03
N ASN A 310 36.41 20.48 2.51
CA ASN A 310 35.71 21.65 3.05
C ASN A 310 34.19 21.49 2.95
N ASP A 311 33.68 20.97 1.82
CA ASP A 311 32.25 20.76 1.63
C ASP A 311 31.69 19.69 2.57
N TYR A 312 32.37 18.55 2.68
CA TYR A 312 31.98 17.48 3.60
C TYR A 312 32.15 17.88 5.07
N GLN A 313 33.11 18.77 5.36
CA GLN A 313 33.28 19.31 6.70
C GLN A 313 32.12 20.20 7.12
N LYS A 314 31.66 21.08 6.22
CA LYS A 314 30.46 21.90 6.43
C LYS A 314 29.22 21.01 6.62
N LEU A 315 29.06 19.99 5.77
CA LEU A 315 27.93 19.06 5.84
C LEU A 315 27.94 18.28 7.16
N SER A 316 29.11 17.77 7.58
CA SER A 316 29.29 17.07 8.83
C SER A 316 29.01 17.96 10.05
N ALA A 317 29.49 19.20 10.03
CA ALA A 317 29.19 20.19 11.07
C ALA A 317 27.68 20.49 11.14
N SER A 318 27.02 20.64 9.98
CA SER A 318 25.56 20.82 9.92
C SER A 318 24.79 19.66 10.52
N ASN A 319 25.25 18.40 10.29
CA ASN A 319 24.63 17.22 10.87
C ASN A 319 24.81 17.19 12.41
N ILE A 320 26.01 17.51 12.91
CA ILE A 320 26.24 17.64 14.35
C ILE A 320 25.33 18.72 14.97
N ASN A 321 25.20 19.88 14.31
CA ASN A 321 24.29 20.94 14.75
C ASN A 321 22.86 20.44 14.90
N LYS A 322 22.35 19.72 13.90
CA LYS A 322 20.99 19.14 13.95
C LYS A 322 20.81 18.17 15.12
N GLU A 323 21.81 17.30 15.36
CA GLU A 323 21.77 16.34 16.47
C GLU A 323 21.76 17.06 17.82
N ILE A 324 22.58 18.11 17.99
CA ILE A 324 22.61 18.93 19.21
C ILE A 324 21.27 19.61 19.44
N LEU A 325 20.71 20.25 18.40
CA LEU A 325 19.41 20.92 18.51
C LEU A 325 18.28 19.94 18.82
N THR A 326 18.31 18.75 18.22
CA THR A 326 17.36 17.67 18.52
C THR A 326 17.49 17.17 19.95
N ALA A 327 18.71 16.99 20.45
CA ALA A 327 18.96 16.60 21.83
C ALA A 327 18.51 17.69 22.84
N TYR A 328 18.72 18.95 22.47
CA TYR A 328 18.26 20.08 23.26
C TYR A 328 16.73 20.18 23.29
N ASP A 329 16.07 19.98 22.16
CA ASP A 329 14.61 19.94 22.09
C ASP A 329 14.04 18.81 22.96
N PHE A 330 14.64 17.63 22.87
CA PHE A 330 14.27 16.51 23.75
C PHE A 330 14.42 16.86 25.22
N TYR A 331 15.55 17.48 25.62
CA TYR A 331 15.77 17.94 26.98
C TYR A 331 14.74 18.96 27.44
N LEU A 332 14.36 19.90 26.56
CA LEU A 332 13.32 20.89 26.88
C LEU A 332 11.93 20.24 27.07
N ASN A 333 11.58 19.29 26.22
CA ASN A 333 10.30 18.56 26.31
C ASN A 333 10.22 17.70 27.59
N GLU A 334 11.33 17.17 28.06
CA GLU A 334 11.40 16.44 29.33
C GLU A 334 11.31 17.38 30.54
N LYS A 335 11.98 18.53 30.47
CA LYS A 335 12.06 19.51 31.57
C LYS A 335 10.79 20.34 31.70
N TYR A 336 10.13 20.69 30.60
CA TYR A 336 8.98 21.57 30.58
C TYR A 336 7.73 20.85 30.09
N LYS A 337 6.69 20.85 30.92
CA LYS A 337 5.38 20.27 30.51
C LYS A 337 4.65 21.24 29.58
N ILE A 338 4.46 20.83 28.34
CA ILE A 338 3.66 21.55 27.36
C ILE A 338 2.17 21.30 27.69
N LYS A 339 1.41 22.38 27.91
CA LYS A 339 -0.06 22.33 28.05
C LYS A 339 -0.67 22.76 26.71
N ILE A 340 -1.32 21.84 26.02
CA ILE A 340 -2.06 22.14 24.80
C ILE A 340 -3.51 22.43 25.21
N ASN A 341 -4.03 23.58 24.77
CA ASN A 341 -5.45 23.88 24.92
C ASN A 341 -6.21 23.18 23.79
N GLU A 342 -6.78 22.01 24.10
CA GLU A 342 -7.46 21.17 23.11
C GLU A 342 -8.67 21.86 22.47
N GLN A 343 -9.41 22.67 23.23
CA GLN A 343 -10.54 23.42 22.67
C GLN A 343 -10.11 24.45 21.62
N THR A 344 -8.97 25.10 21.84
CA THR A 344 -8.41 26.04 20.87
C THR A 344 -7.87 25.28 19.65
N LEU A 345 -7.22 24.14 19.88
CA LEU A 345 -6.70 23.28 18.79
C LEU A 345 -7.83 22.77 17.89
N GLU A 346 -8.93 22.30 18.46
CA GLU A 346 -10.11 21.86 17.71
C GLU A 346 -10.77 23.02 16.92
N ARG A 347 -10.85 24.23 17.49
CA ARG A 347 -11.31 25.40 16.74
C ARG A 347 -10.44 25.73 15.55
N VAL A 348 -9.11 25.65 15.71
CA VAL A 348 -8.16 25.88 14.60
C VAL A 348 -8.30 24.80 13.53
N LYS A 349 -8.38 23.51 13.90
CA LYS A 349 -8.60 22.41 12.94
C LYS A 349 -9.90 22.60 12.15
N ASN A 350 -10.97 23.00 12.80
CA ASN A 350 -12.27 23.22 12.17
C ASN A 350 -12.30 24.46 11.26
N TYR A 351 -11.41 25.43 11.49
CA TYR A 351 -11.28 26.61 10.62
C TYR A 351 -10.57 26.30 9.30
N PHE A 352 -9.74 25.26 9.26
CA PHE A 352 -8.98 24.83 8.05
C PHE A 352 -9.57 23.58 7.36
N ARG A 353 -10.72 23.10 7.80
CA ARG A 353 -11.54 22.09 7.11
C ARG A 353 -12.64 22.78 6.29
#